data_5b78d84f0d50afed08c57f7f18cf02ac
#
_entry.id   5b78d84f0d50afed08c57f7f18cf02ac
#
_cell.length_a   1.000
_cell.length_b   1.000
_cell.length_c   1.000
_cell.angle_alpha   90.00
_cell.angle_beta   90.00
_cell.angle_gamma   90.00
#
_symmetry.space_group_name_H-M   'P 1'
#
loop_
_entity.id
_entity.type
_entity.pdbx_description
1 polymer ?
#
loop_
_entity_poly.entity_id
_entity_poly.type
_entity_poly.pdbx_seq_one_letter_code
_entity_poly.pdbx_strand_id
1 'polypeptide(L)'
;MGFITSDTKIVVATIAAGASVAAALLSAFISWITARSSRIAAKQLEEQKARLSKELAAENANLAQIAAERNARRDYEYDARKRLYEVIEPLLFQLYEALEEAHYRVRSLARTSRDNQLVDWLHSKGYYLNSTVYKVIGPAVFLRLMQRQMTFVDMRVDETIRIRYQLLKLYSRSFTDDFDIAEIDPQLHYDPNNEQWAELKSKDSAAYMRQGLVLGDMENICDALIVVDADHRARVKTFGEFEAYLVDSPNDESMQEILTLFTGFSPVGRPVLARLLVAQAVMAQLILSTYGQETAVKDLPKLLESIVNAQTAKQALAWQKGKVCCDLPIALAYWKKRLNWLQAGDSWIETDV
;
A
#
# COMPACT_ATOMS: atom_id res chain seq x y z
N MET A 1 -87.81 59.44 -73.67
CA MET A 1 -87.23 59.16 -72.35
C MET A 1 -86.84 57.66 -72.34
N GLY A 2 -85.60 57.28 -72.22
CA GLY A 2 -85.31 55.88 -72.01
C GLY A 2 -84.06 55.37 -72.75
N PHE A 3 -82.92 56.02 -72.63
CA PHE A 3 -81.60 55.43 -73.10
C PHE A 3 -80.46 55.65 -72.13
N ILE A 4 -80.61 55.25 -70.89
CA ILE A 4 -79.46 55.34 -69.99
C ILE A 4 -79.32 54.04 -69.09
N THR A 5 -79.96 52.94 -69.39
CA THR A 5 -79.93 51.74 -68.48
C THR A 5 -79.05 50.58 -68.98
N SER A 6 -78.53 50.60 -70.20
CA SER A 6 -77.68 49.45 -70.69
C SER A 6 -76.20 49.62 -70.36
N ASP A 7 -75.65 50.83 -70.48
CA ASP A 7 -74.21 51.04 -70.29
C ASP A 7 -73.74 50.91 -68.82
N THR A 8 -74.61 51.29 -67.88
CA THR A 8 -74.29 51.11 -66.43
C THR A 8 -74.21 49.67 -65.98
N LYS A 9 -75.03 48.79 -66.57
CA LYS A 9 -74.96 47.37 -66.27
C LYS A 9 -73.68 46.70 -66.82
N ILE A 10 -73.24 47.10 -67.99
CA ILE A 10 -72.02 46.61 -68.63
C ILE A 10 -70.78 47.11 -67.85
N VAL A 11 -70.74 48.37 -67.41
CA VAL A 11 -69.63 48.87 -66.61
C VAL A 11 -69.54 48.21 -65.20
N VAL A 12 -70.68 48.03 -64.56
CA VAL A 12 -70.71 47.29 -63.25
C VAL A 12 -70.27 45.82 -63.40
N ALA A 13 -70.73 45.19 -64.49
CA ALA A 13 -70.32 43.76 -64.76
C ALA A 13 -68.82 43.69 -65.08
N THR A 14 -68.22 44.63 -65.78
CA THR A 14 -66.76 44.64 -66.07
C THR A 14 -65.94 44.99 -64.85
N ILE A 15 -66.42 45.91 -64.00
CA ILE A 15 -65.74 46.16 -62.70
C ILE A 15 -65.85 44.95 -61.78
N ALA A 16 -67.00 44.31 -61.72
CA ALA A 16 -67.17 43.08 -60.91
C ALA A 16 -66.35 41.91 -61.42
N ALA A 17 -66.22 41.73 -62.72
CA ALA A 17 -65.35 40.77 -63.38
C ALA A 17 -63.88 41.06 -63.10
N GLY A 18 -63.47 42.35 -63.22
CA GLY A 18 -62.10 42.78 -62.88
C GLY A 18 -61.75 42.61 -61.44
N ALA A 19 -62.68 42.88 -60.51
CA ALA A 19 -62.51 42.68 -59.09
C ALA A 19 -62.38 41.15 -58.72
N SER A 20 -63.17 40.31 -59.37
CA SER A 20 -63.10 38.85 -59.12
C SER A 20 -61.80 38.26 -59.67
N VAL A 21 -61.31 38.70 -60.81
CA VAL A 21 -60.00 38.30 -61.36
C VAL A 21 -58.83 38.74 -60.44
N ALA A 22 -58.91 40.01 -59.97
CA ALA A 22 -57.91 40.54 -59.04
C ALA A 22 -57.92 39.79 -57.74
N ALA A 23 -59.09 39.46 -57.16
CA ALA A 23 -59.20 38.62 -55.94
C ALA A 23 -58.70 37.19 -56.15
N ALA A 24 -58.94 36.59 -57.31
CA ALA A 24 -58.42 35.28 -57.67
C ALA A 24 -56.91 35.29 -57.79
N LEU A 25 -56.30 36.30 -58.42
CA LEU A 25 -54.86 36.46 -58.56
C LEU A 25 -54.20 36.69 -57.17
N LEU A 26 -54.82 37.52 -56.31
CA LEU A 26 -54.33 37.73 -54.94
C LEU A 26 -54.38 36.50 -54.14
N SER A 27 -55.49 35.76 -54.20
CA SER A 27 -55.58 34.45 -53.49
C SER A 27 -54.61 33.40 -53.96
N ALA A 28 -54.38 33.31 -55.28
CA ALA A 28 -53.36 32.47 -55.90
C ALA A 28 -51.93 32.85 -55.44
N PHE A 29 -51.65 34.16 -55.42
CA PHE A 29 -50.37 34.70 -54.96
C PHE A 29 -50.13 34.40 -53.46
N ILE A 30 -51.14 34.66 -52.64
CA ILE A 30 -51.03 34.33 -51.21
C ILE A 30 -50.83 32.81 -51.02
N SER A 31 -51.60 32.00 -51.73
CA SER A 31 -51.46 30.51 -51.69
C SER A 31 -50.07 30.07 -52.15
N TRP A 32 -49.48 30.69 -53.14
CA TRP A 32 -48.16 30.40 -53.62
C TRP A 32 -47.10 30.83 -52.62
N ILE A 33 -47.21 32.03 -52.01
CA ILE A 33 -46.27 32.45 -50.95
C ILE A 33 -46.37 31.50 -49.76
N THR A 34 -47.57 31.16 -49.32
CA THR A 34 -47.78 30.26 -48.20
C THR A 34 -47.22 28.86 -48.48
N ALA A 35 -47.46 28.32 -49.68
CA ALA A 35 -46.93 27.03 -50.10
C ALA A 35 -45.37 27.05 -50.22
N ARG A 36 -44.79 28.16 -50.64
CA ARG A 36 -43.35 28.35 -50.70
C ARG A 36 -42.73 28.46 -49.31
N SER A 37 -43.31 29.25 -48.40
CA SER A 37 -42.83 29.41 -47.03
C SER A 37 -42.97 28.11 -46.25
N SER A 38 -44.09 27.37 -46.40
CA SER A 38 -44.27 26.08 -45.76
C SER A 38 -43.27 25.02 -46.25
N ARG A 39 -42.90 25.01 -47.53
CA ARG A 39 -41.86 24.12 -48.08
C ARG A 39 -40.47 24.46 -47.51
N ILE A 40 -40.12 25.76 -47.38
CA ILE A 40 -38.85 26.19 -46.80
C ILE A 40 -38.84 25.82 -45.31
N ALA A 41 -39.90 26.09 -44.56
CA ALA A 41 -40.02 25.72 -43.15
C ALA A 41 -39.94 24.19 -42.92
N ALA A 42 -40.61 23.42 -43.79
CA ALA A 42 -40.51 21.95 -43.72
C ALA A 42 -39.10 21.45 -43.98
N LYS A 43 -38.41 22.01 -44.99
CA LYS A 43 -37.01 21.65 -45.28
C LYS A 43 -36.07 22.04 -44.11
N GLN A 44 -36.23 23.23 -43.55
CA GLN A 44 -35.46 23.63 -42.36
C GLN A 44 -35.72 22.74 -41.14
N LEU A 45 -36.97 22.33 -40.92
CA LEU A 45 -37.33 21.40 -39.86
C LEU A 45 -36.69 20.02 -40.06
N GLU A 46 -36.70 19.49 -41.28
CA GLU A 46 -36.03 18.24 -41.62
C GLU A 46 -34.52 18.34 -41.43
N GLU A 47 -33.88 19.40 -41.86
CA GLU A 47 -32.47 19.67 -41.65
C GLU A 47 -32.13 19.76 -40.15
N GLN A 48 -32.94 20.47 -39.37
CA GLN A 48 -32.79 20.52 -37.90
C GLN A 48 -32.97 19.16 -37.23
N LYS A 49 -33.99 18.40 -37.59
CA LYS A 49 -34.20 17.04 -37.10
C LYS A 49 -33.02 16.13 -37.45
N ALA A 50 -32.51 16.20 -38.66
CA ALA A 50 -31.35 15.44 -39.08
C ALA A 50 -30.08 15.82 -38.33
N ARG A 51 -29.88 17.13 -38.04
CA ARG A 51 -28.77 17.60 -37.18
C ARG A 51 -28.91 17.08 -35.74
N LEU A 52 -30.05 17.30 -35.13
CA LEU A 52 -30.32 16.85 -33.74
C LEU A 52 -30.19 15.34 -33.64
N SER A 53 -30.68 14.58 -34.63
CA SER A 53 -30.53 13.11 -34.66
C SER A 53 -29.06 12.68 -34.72
N LYS A 54 -28.22 13.38 -35.52
CA LYS A 54 -26.78 13.13 -35.59
C LYS A 54 -26.06 13.48 -34.30
N GLU A 55 -26.40 14.65 -33.70
CA GLU A 55 -25.83 15.08 -32.42
C GLU A 55 -26.19 14.08 -31.31
N LEU A 56 -27.44 13.66 -31.23
CA LEU A 56 -27.94 12.71 -30.27
C LEU A 56 -27.31 11.31 -30.43
N ALA A 57 -27.10 10.88 -31.69
CA ALA A 57 -26.40 9.64 -31.99
C ALA A 57 -24.92 9.69 -31.58
N ALA A 58 -24.25 10.83 -31.83
CA ALA A 58 -22.85 11.04 -31.41
C ALA A 58 -22.71 11.09 -29.89
N GLU A 59 -23.64 11.77 -29.19
CA GLU A 59 -23.64 11.82 -27.73
C GLU A 59 -23.92 10.46 -27.11
N ASN A 60 -24.90 9.70 -27.65
CA ASN A 60 -25.18 8.34 -27.20
C ASN A 60 -23.97 7.40 -27.42
N ALA A 61 -23.26 7.53 -28.53
CA ALA A 61 -22.05 6.76 -28.81
C ALA A 61 -20.94 7.11 -27.80
N ASN A 62 -20.75 8.38 -27.48
CA ASN A 62 -19.80 8.83 -26.46
C ASN A 62 -20.15 8.31 -25.06
N LEU A 63 -21.42 8.44 -24.68
CA LEU A 63 -21.89 7.89 -23.38
C LEU A 63 -21.74 6.36 -23.31
N ALA A 64 -22.02 5.65 -24.39
CA ALA A 64 -21.80 4.21 -24.47
C ALA A 64 -20.31 3.84 -24.33
N GLN A 65 -19.42 4.58 -24.97
CA GLN A 65 -17.97 4.39 -24.82
C GLN A 65 -17.52 4.65 -23.38
N ILE A 66 -17.93 5.75 -22.77
CA ILE A 66 -17.59 6.06 -21.36
C ILE A 66 -18.13 4.98 -20.40
N ALA A 67 -19.34 4.50 -20.65
CA ALA A 67 -19.93 3.40 -19.87
C ALA A 67 -19.15 2.10 -20.02
N ALA A 68 -18.73 1.78 -21.25
CA ALA A 68 -17.91 0.60 -21.54
C ALA A 68 -16.55 0.66 -20.85
N GLU A 69 -15.86 1.81 -20.91
CA GLU A 69 -14.59 2.04 -20.24
C GLU A 69 -14.71 1.93 -18.71
N ARG A 70 -15.77 2.53 -18.12
CA ARG A 70 -16.03 2.42 -16.68
C ARG A 70 -16.34 0.98 -16.26
N ASN A 71 -17.11 0.26 -17.04
CA ASN A 71 -17.42 -1.15 -16.75
C ASN A 71 -16.15 -2.01 -16.83
N ALA A 72 -15.38 -1.88 -17.92
CA ALA A 72 -14.10 -2.59 -18.06
C ALA A 72 -13.13 -2.31 -16.91
N ARG A 73 -13.03 -1.05 -16.48
CA ARG A 73 -12.21 -0.67 -15.33
C ARG A 73 -12.73 -1.30 -14.03
N ARG A 74 -14.03 -1.25 -13.79
CA ARG A 74 -14.65 -1.86 -12.60
C ARG A 74 -14.44 -3.37 -12.56
N ASP A 75 -14.62 -4.04 -13.69
CA ASP A 75 -14.44 -5.47 -13.82
C ASP A 75 -12.96 -5.86 -13.59
N TYR A 76 -12.02 -5.08 -14.14
CA TYR A 76 -10.59 -5.23 -13.86
C TYR A 76 -10.28 -5.06 -12.36
N GLU A 77 -10.78 -4.00 -11.72
CA GLU A 77 -10.54 -3.73 -10.30
C GLU A 77 -11.14 -4.85 -9.41
N TYR A 78 -12.30 -5.38 -9.78
CA TYR A 78 -12.93 -6.50 -9.08
C TYR A 78 -12.08 -7.78 -9.20
N ASP A 79 -11.68 -8.15 -10.41
CA ASP A 79 -10.87 -9.34 -10.67
C ASP A 79 -9.47 -9.22 -10.03
N ALA A 80 -8.85 -8.06 -10.12
CA ALA A 80 -7.57 -7.79 -9.49
C ALA A 80 -7.66 -7.90 -7.96
N ARG A 81 -8.71 -7.34 -7.34
CA ARG A 81 -8.97 -7.45 -5.90
C ARG A 81 -9.24 -8.87 -5.47
N LYS A 82 -10.03 -9.61 -6.24
CA LYS A 82 -10.29 -11.03 -5.99
C LYS A 82 -9.00 -11.85 -5.97
N ARG A 83 -8.14 -11.69 -6.99
CA ARG A 83 -6.82 -12.37 -7.05
C ARG A 83 -5.93 -11.98 -5.88
N LEU A 84 -5.94 -10.69 -5.51
CA LEU A 84 -5.18 -10.20 -4.37
C LEU A 84 -5.58 -10.91 -3.07
N TYR A 85 -6.88 -11.03 -2.82
CA TYR A 85 -7.39 -11.71 -1.62
C TYR A 85 -7.12 -13.22 -1.63
N GLU A 86 -7.32 -13.89 -2.76
CA GLU A 86 -7.02 -15.31 -2.91
C GLU A 86 -5.56 -15.65 -2.57
N VAL A 87 -4.62 -14.75 -2.89
CA VAL A 87 -3.19 -14.92 -2.60
C VAL A 87 -2.84 -14.55 -1.15
N ILE A 88 -3.41 -13.46 -0.65
CA ILE A 88 -2.97 -12.86 0.62
C ILE A 88 -3.69 -13.46 1.83
N GLU A 89 -4.99 -13.72 1.76
CA GLU A 89 -5.76 -14.17 2.92
C GLU A 89 -5.18 -15.41 3.62
N PRO A 90 -4.73 -16.46 2.91
CA PRO A 90 -4.12 -17.62 3.56
C PRO A 90 -2.83 -17.29 4.31
N LEU A 91 -2.10 -16.25 3.87
CA LEU A 91 -0.84 -15.83 4.47
C LEU A 91 -1.05 -14.89 5.66
N LEU A 92 -2.14 -14.13 5.66
CA LEU A 92 -2.39 -13.12 6.68
C LEU A 92 -2.54 -13.72 8.07
N PHE A 93 -3.22 -14.85 8.20
CA PHE A 93 -3.37 -15.51 9.49
C PHE A 93 -2.01 -15.95 10.06
N GLN A 94 -1.19 -16.61 9.23
CA GLN A 94 0.13 -17.08 9.65
C GLN A 94 1.08 -15.91 9.94
N LEU A 95 1.00 -14.83 9.15
CA LEU A 95 1.72 -13.60 9.42
C LEU A 95 1.33 -12.99 10.76
N TYR A 96 0.04 -13.01 11.09
CA TYR A 96 -0.48 -12.51 12.34
C TYR A 96 0.13 -13.22 13.53
N GLU A 97 0.12 -14.55 13.51
CA GLU A 97 0.78 -15.40 14.52
C GLU A 97 2.29 -15.09 14.62
N ALA A 98 2.98 -14.96 13.48
CA ALA A 98 4.40 -14.62 13.47
C ALA A 98 4.71 -13.24 14.07
N LEU A 99 3.84 -12.25 13.83
CA LEU A 99 3.96 -10.91 14.44
C LEU A 99 3.75 -10.95 15.96
N GLU A 100 2.76 -11.69 16.42
CA GLU A 100 2.55 -11.90 17.87
C GLU A 100 3.74 -12.60 18.50
N GLU A 101 4.22 -13.68 17.90
CA GLU A 101 5.39 -14.39 18.38
C GLU A 101 6.64 -13.53 18.44
N ALA A 102 6.89 -12.72 17.41
CA ALA A 102 8.00 -11.77 17.39
C ALA A 102 7.87 -10.73 18.52
N HIS A 103 6.70 -10.13 18.67
CA HIS A 103 6.41 -9.17 19.73
C HIS A 103 6.64 -9.78 21.13
N TYR A 104 6.08 -10.97 21.38
CA TYR A 104 6.25 -11.65 22.66
C TYR A 104 7.69 -12.08 22.90
N ARG A 105 8.44 -12.45 21.86
CA ARG A 105 9.85 -12.79 21.98
C ARG A 105 10.69 -11.60 22.42
N VAL A 106 10.52 -10.43 21.80
CA VAL A 106 11.21 -9.21 22.20
C VAL A 106 10.87 -8.84 23.66
N ARG A 107 9.61 -8.98 24.03
CA ARG A 107 9.17 -8.79 25.41
C ARG A 107 9.80 -9.79 26.40
N SER A 108 9.98 -11.05 25.98
CA SER A 108 10.69 -12.07 26.75
C SER A 108 12.17 -11.73 26.92
N LEU A 109 12.84 -11.29 25.83
CA LEU A 109 14.22 -10.83 25.88
C LEU A 109 14.39 -9.68 26.90
N ALA A 110 13.50 -8.69 26.85
CA ALA A 110 13.51 -7.58 27.79
C ALA A 110 13.38 -8.03 29.25
N ARG A 111 12.52 -9.04 29.50
CA ARG A 111 12.33 -9.60 30.85
C ARG A 111 13.58 -10.35 31.34
N THR A 112 14.12 -11.22 30.49
CA THR A 112 15.33 -12.01 30.81
C THR A 112 16.55 -11.12 31.00
N SER A 113 16.66 -10.04 30.22
CA SER A 113 17.73 -9.04 30.38
C SER A 113 17.72 -8.36 31.75
N ARG A 114 16.53 -8.15 32.31
CA ARG A 114 16.40 -7.53 33.64
C ARG A 114 17.05 -8.36 34.73
N ASP A 115 17.06 -9.68 34.58
CA ASP A 115 17.64 -10.61 35.53
C ASP A 115 19.12 -10.93 35.22
N ASN A 116 19.73 -10.22 34.26
CA ASN A 116 21.11 -10.41 33.76
C ASN A 116 21.39 -11.82 33.19
N GLN A 117 20.37 -12.57 32.85
CA GLN A 117 20.49 -13.95 32.37
C GLN A 117 20.50 -14.08 30.84
N LEU A 118 20.37 -12.95 30.12
CA LEU A 118 20.16 -12.96 28.68
C LEU A 118 21.37 -13.53 27.93
N VAL A 119 22.57 -13.15 28.35
CA VAL A 119 23.84 -13.61 27.74
C VAL A 119 23.98 -15.13 27.86
N ASP A 120 23.68 -15.66 29.04
CA ASP A 120 23.76 -17.10 29.28
C ASP A 120 22.74 -17.92 28.49
N TRP A 121 21.55 -17.35 28.30
CA TRP A 121 20.47 -18.00 27.54
C TRP A 121 20.67 -17.98 26.04
N LEU A 122 21.30 -16.93 25.51
CA LEU A 122 21.58 -16.74 24.09
C LEU A 122 22.97 -17.29 23.71
N HIS A 123 23.32 -18.47 24.21
CA HIS A 123 24.55 -19.15 23.84
C HIS A 123 24.39 -19.91 22.51
N SER A 124 25.49 -20.12 21.81
CA SER A 124 25.50 -20.83 20.52
C SER A 124 24.92 -22.24 20.65
N LYS A 125 24.10 -22.65 19.67
CA LYS A 125 23.40 -23.94 19.61
C LYS A 125 22.34 -24.15 20.71
N GLY A 126 21.96 -23.12 21.45
CA GLY A 126 20.90 -23.19 22.44
C GLY A 126 19.51 -23.02 21.82
N TYR A 127 18.53 -23.79 22.32
CA TYR A 127 17.12 -23.67 21.94
C TYR A 127 16.63 -22.21 22.00
N TYR A 128 17.03 -21.48 23.06
CA TYR A 128 16.56 -20.11 23.24
C TYR A 128 17.08 -19.16 22.14
N LEU A 129 18.35 -19.34 21.70
CA LEU A 129 18.91 -18.61 20.57
C LEU A 129 18.16 -18.91 19.28
N ASN A 130 18.06 -20.21 18.92
CA ASN A 130 17.39 -20.64 17.70
C ASN A 130 15.94 -20.16 17.65
N SER A 131 15.22 -20.37 18.74
CA SER A 131 13.82 -19.91 18.87
C SER A 131 13.69 -18.38 18.82
N THR A 132 14.68 -17.64 19.33
CA THR A 132 14.69 -16.18 19.25
C THR A 132 14.85 -15.71 17.82
N VAL A 133 15.87 -16.21 17.12
CA VAL A 133 16.10 -15.87 15.72
C VAL A 133 14.87 -16.21 14.89
N TYR A 134 14.38 -17.46 14.95
CA TYR A 134 13.23 -17.91 14.20
C TYR A 134 12.00 -17.01 14.39
N LYS A 135 11.66 -16.68 15.64
CA LYS A 135 10.48 -15.85 15.94
C LYS A 135 10.62 -14.40 15.52
N VAL A 136 11.81 -13.83 15.71
CA VAL A 136 12.03 -12.41 15.39
C VAL A 136 12.09 -12.17 13.90
N ILE A 137 12.67 -13.10 13.10
CA ILE A 137 12.70 -12.94 11.63
C ILE A 137 11.41 -13.42 10.96
N GLY A 138 10.56 -14.18 11.63
CA GLY A 138 9.33 -14.76 11.06
C GLY A 138 8.50 -13.80 10.22
N PRO A 139 8.14 -12.60 10.69
CA PRO A 139 7.38 -11.63 9.90
C PRO A 139 8.08 -11.20 8.61
N ALA A 140 9.41 -11.11 8.61
CA ALA A 140 10.18 -10.77 7.40
C ALA A 140 10.18 -11.94 6.39
N VAL A 141 10.21 -13.18 6.87
CA VAL A 141 10.08 -14.37 6.01
C VAL A 141 8.68 -14.41 5.35
N PHE A 142 7.63 -14.07 6.10
CA PHE A 142 6.29 -13.94 5.52
C PHE A 142 6.20 -12.82 4.49
N LEU A 143 6.84 -11.68 4.73
CA LEU A 143 6.94 -10.63 3.71
C LEU A 143 7.59 -11.16 2.42
N ARG A 144 8.70 -11.89 2.55
CA ARG A 144 9.40 -12.47 1.40
C ARG A 144 8.53 -13.48 0.65
N LEU A 145 7.80 -14.31 1.38
CA LEU A 145 6.84 -15.25 0.81
C LEU A 145 5.71 -14.52 0.06
N MET A 146 5.16 -13.45 0.63
CA MET A 146 4.18 -12.60 -0.03
C MET A 146 4.75 -11.98 -1.31
N GLN A 147 5.96 -11.45 -1.29
CA GLN A 147 6.63 -10.88 -2.46
C GLN A 147 6.73 -11.88 -3.61
N ARG A 148 7.10 -13.14 -3.32
CA ARG A 148 7.17 -14.21 -4.32
C ARG A 148 5.82 -14.56 -4.92
N GLN A 149 4.76 -14.56 -4.11
CA GLN A 149 3.42 -14.91 -4.56
C GLN A 149 2.68 -13.77 -5.27
N MET A 150 3.02 -12.52 -4.92
CA MET A 150 2.34 -11.33 -5.45
C MET A 150 2.99 -10.73 -6.71
N THR A 151 3.92 -11.42 -7.36
CA THR A 151 4.65 -10.89 -8.53
C THR A 151 3.74 -10.37 -9.65
N PHE A 152 2.51 -10.89 -9.76
CA PHE A 152 1.55 -10.53 -10.81
C PHE A 152 0.26 -9.90 -10.26
N VAL A 153 0.28 -9.38 -9.03
CA VAL A 153 -0.92 -8.85 -8.38
C VAL A 153 -0.77 -7.34 -8.20
N ASP A 154 -1.78 -6.59 -8.65
CA ASP A 154 -1.81 -5.14 -8.47
C ASP A 154 -2.29 -4.78 -7.06
N MET A 155 -1.37 -4.40 -6.17
CA MET A 155 -1.71 -3.98 -4.81
C MET A 155 -2.40 -2.62 -4.72
N ARG A 156 -2.41 -1.82 -5.81
CA ARG A 156 -3.06 -0.50 -5.81
C ARG A 156 -4.57 -0.58 -5.73
N VAL A 157 -5.13 -1.75 -5.98
CA VAL A 157 -6.59 -1.98 -5.91
C VAL A 157 -7.12 -2.03 -4.48
N ASP A 158 -6.24 -2.20 -3.47
CA ASP A 158 -6.62 -2.20 -2.05
C ASP A 158 -5.61 -1.44 -1.19
N GLU A 159 -6.01 -0.27 -0.74
CA GLU A 159 -5.18 0.64 0.06
C GLU A 159 -4.78 0.02 1.42
N THR A 160 -5.66 -0.75 2.04
CA THR A 160 -5.41 -1.37 3.34
C THR A 160 -4.29 -2.42 3.23
N ILE A 161 -4.36 -3.27 2.20
CA ILE A 161 -3.33 -4.28 1.95
C ILE A 161 -2.02 -3.61 1.57
N ARG A 162 -2.05 -2.56 0.74
CA ARG A 162 -0.89 -1.79 0.35
C ARG A 162 -0.15 -1.23 1.56
N ILE A 163 -0.85 -0.62 2.50
CA ILE A 163 -0.26 -0.07 3.72
C ILE A 163 0.32 -1.17 4.60
N ARG A 164 -0.39 -2.28 4.81
CA ARG A 164 0.13 -3.42 5.58
C ARG A 164 1.42 -3.96 4.98
N TYR A 165 1.46 -4.13 3.67
CA TYR A 165 2.65 -4.56 2.96
C TYR A 165 3.84 -3.59 3.18
N GLN A 166 3.59 -2.27 3.11
CA GLN A 166 4.63 -1.28 3.36
C GLN A 166 5.12 -1.31 4.82
N LEU A 167 4.23 -1.48 5.79
CA LEU A 167 4.61 -1.65 7.19
C LEU A 167 5.47 -2.90 7.40
N LEU A 168 5.15 -4.00 6.71
CA LEU A 168 5.98 -5.21 6.73
C LEU A 168 7.35 -5.00 6.07
N LYS A 169 7.42 -4.24 4.98
CA LYS A 169 8.71 -3.83 4.40
C LYS A 169 9.56 -3.07 5.42
N LEU A 170 8.96 -2.14 6.15
CA LEU A 170 9.67 -1.42 7.22
C LEU A 170 10.12 -2.36 8.34
N TYR A 171 9.27 -3.30 8.74
CA TYR A 171 9.67 -4.34 9.71
C TYR A 171 10.90 -5.10 9.24
N SER A 172 10.89 -5.61 8.02
CA SER A 172 12.02 -6.32 7.44
C SER A 172 13.28 -5.44 7.34
N ARG A 173 13.13 -4.21 6.85
CA ARG A 173 14.24 -3.25 6.75
C ARG A 173 14.86 -2.88 8.10
N SER A 174 14.10 -2.93 9.19
CA SER A 174 14.65 -2.64 10.52
C SER A 174 15.80 -3.56 10.92
N PHE A 175 15.93 -4.73 10.33
CA PHE A 175 17.10 -5.60 10.55
C PHE A 175 18.38 -5.08 9.89
N THR A 176 18.26 -4.22 8.88
CA THR A 176 19.35 -3.72 8.05
C THR A 176 19.65 -2.24 8.26
N ASP A 177 18.83 -1.55 9.04
CA ASP A 177 18.83 -0.08 9.18
C ASP A 177 19.60 0.41 10.43
N ASP A 178 20.62 -0.31 10.88
CA ASP A 178 21.44 0.07 12.02
C ASP A 178 22.07 1.47 11.88
N PHE A 179 22.48 1.84 10.66
CA PHE A 179 23.00 3.18 10.36
C PHE A 179 21.97 4.29 10.61
N ASP A 180 20.72 4.08 10.21
CA ASP A 180 19.66 5.07 10.39
C ASP A 180 19.36 5.33 11.88
N ILE A 181 19.51 4.30 12.71
CA ILE A 181 19.34 4.44 14.17
C ILE A 181 20.56 5.14 14.77
N ALA A 182 21.76 4.82 14.33
CA ALA A 182 22.98 5.48 14.76
C ALA A 182 23.00 6.99 14.41
N GLU A 183 22.44 7.38 13.28
CA GLU A 183 22.28 8.80 12.92
C GLU A 183 21.32 9.57 13.83
N ILE A 184 20.32 8.92 14.41
CA ILE A 184 19.38 9.55 15.34
C ILE A 184 20.03 9.81 16.69
N ASP A 185 20.93 8.93 17.11
CA ASP A 185 21.72 9.10 18.34
C ASP A 185 23.22 9.15 18.02
N PRO A 186 23.80 10.35 17.93
CA PRO A 186 25.23 10.52 17.65
C PRO A 186 26.18 9.87 18.66
N GLN A 187 25.71 9.61 19.90
CA GLN A 187 26.50 8.90 20.91
C GLN A 187 26.75 7.45 20.56
N LEU A 188 26.00 6.92 19.59
CA LEU A 188 26.16 5.58 19.06
C LEU A 188 26.92 5.54 17.73
N HIS A 189 27.38 6.69 17.27
CA HIS A 189 28.28 6.69 16.14
C HIS A 189 29.44 5.75 16.43
N TYR A 190 29.62 4.77 15.53
CA TYR A 190 30.78 3.92 15.52
C TYR A 190 32.01 4.79 15.26
N ASP A 191 32.54 5.37 16.33
CA ASP A 191 33.84 6.01 16.26
C ASP A 191 34.90 4.96 16.58
N PRO A 192 35.58 4.42 15.56
CA PRO A 192 36.62 3.42 15.77
C PRO A 192 37.81 3.95 16.60
N ASN A 193 37.89 5.25 16.80
CA ASN A 193 38.92 5.89 17.59
C ASN A 193 38.54 6.11 19.06
N ASN A 194 37.31 5.81 19.44
CA ASN A 194 36.88 5.89 20.83
C ASN A 194 37.40 4.68 21.62
N GLU A 195 38.20 4.95 22.66
CA GLU A 195 38.84 3.89 23.45
C GLU A 195 37.86 2.90 24.09
N GLN A 196 36.71 3.35 24.55
CA GLN A 196 35.64 2.45 25.07
C GLN A 196 35.14 1.52 23.99
N TRP A 197 35.08 2.00 22.78
CA TRP A 197 34.68 1.22 21.62
C TRP A 197 35.78 0.24 21.20
N ALA A 198 37.03 0.61 21.35
CA ALA A 198 38.17 -0.27 21.07
C ALA A 198 38.20 -1.49 21.99
N GLU A 199 37.85 -1.32 23.28
CA GLU A 199 37.79 -2.44 24.24
C GLU A 199 36.64 -3.40 23.94
N LEU A 200 35.47 -2.90 23.63
CA LEU A 200 34.32 -3.72 23.22
C LEU A 200 34.57 -4.39 21.87
N LYS A 201 35.19 -3.70 20.92
CA LYS A 201 35.59 -4.22 19.62
C LYS A 201 36.62 -5.34 19.72
N SER A 202 37.52 -5.28 20.69
CA SER A 202 38.53 -6.33 20.90
C SER A 202 37.94 -7.65 21.40
N LYS A 203 36.78 -7.60 22.08
CA LYS A 203 36.08 -8.78 22.60
C LYS A 203 35.20 -9.48 21.58
N ASP A 204 34.60 -8.73 20.67
CA ASP A 204 33.73 -9.29 19.58
C ASP A 204 33.61 -8.27 18.44
N SER A 205 34.67 -8.16 17.64
CA SER A 205 34.81 -7.09 16.66
C SER A 205 33.76 -7.13 15.55
N ALA A 206 33.37 -8.28 15.09
CA ALA A 206 32.41 -8.41 13.98
C ALA A 206 30.98 -8.10 14.45
N ALA A 207 30.55 -8.64 15.58
CA ALA A 207 29.23 -8.43 16.12
C ALA A 207 29.01 -7.01 16.64
N TYR A 208 30.10 -6.33 17.06
CA TYR A 208 30.02 -4.96 17.54
C TYR A 208 29.94 -3.92 16.40
N MET A 209 30.73 -4.14 15.35
CA MET A 209 30.74 -3.25 14.17
C MET A 209 29.47 -3.35 13.33
N ARG A 210 28.80 -4.47 13.41
CA ARG A 210 27.59 -4.76 12.64
C ARG A 210 26.48 -5.19 13.61
N GLN A 211 25.65 -4.25 13.98
CA GLN A 211 24.46 -4.49 14.82
C GLN A 211 23.18 -4.61 13.99
N GLY A 212 23.30 -4.66 12.67
CA GLY A 212 22.30 -4.99 11.68
C GLY A 212 22.85 -5.98 10.65
N LEU A 213 21.99 -6.44 9.78
CA LEU A 213 22.33 -7.35 8.67
C LEU A 213 22.53 -6.56 7.38
N VAL A 214 23.31 -7.09 6.45
CA VAL A 214 23.32 -6.60 5.08
C VAL A 214 22.01 -7.01 4.40
N LEU A 215 21.45 -6.15 3.55
CA LEU A 215 20.17 -6.39 2.89
C LEU A 215 20.13 -7.73 2.14
N GLY A 216 21.21 -8.06 1.40
CA GLY A 216 21.32 -9.33 0.67
C GLY A 216 21.30 -10.55 1.60
N ASP A 217 21.94 -10.45 2.77
CA ASP A 217 21.95 -11.55 3.74
C ASP A 217 20.57 -11.74 4.35
N MET A 218 19.85 -10.65 4.63
CA MET A 218 18.48 -10.73 5.11
C MET A 218 17.56 -11.40 4.08
N GLU A 219 17.74 -11.14 2.80
CA GLU A 219 16.99 -11.82 1.73
C GLU A 219 17.34 -13.31 1.67
N ASN A 220 18.63 -13.67 1.73
CA ASN A 220 19.10 -15.06 1.73
C ASN A 220 18.55 -15.83 2.93
N ILE A 221 18.58 -15.24 4.12
CA ILE A 221 18.00 -15.82 5.35
C ILE A 221 16.51 -16.09 5.14
N CYS A 222 15.76 -15.11 4.63
CA CYS A 222 14.33 -15.29 4.38
C CYS A 222 14.09 -16.39 3.34
N ASP A 223 14.87 -16.42 2.27
CA ASP A 223 14.74 -17.42 1.21
C ASP A 223 15.08 -18.83 1.69
N ALA A 224 16.07 -19.00 2.56
CA ALA A 224 16.43 -20.27 3.19
C ALA A 224 15.31 -20.83 4.10
N LEU A 225 14.45 -19.95 4.63
CA LEU A 225 13.32 -20.35 5.48
C LEU A 225 12.00 -20.57 4.73
N ILE A 226 12.00 -20.42 3.41
CA ILE A 226 10.85 -20.74 2.56
C ILE A 226 11.08 -22.11 1.93
N VAL A 227 10.09 -22.98 2.06
CA VAL A 227 10.09 -24.33 1.46
C VAL A 227 8.90 -24.43 0.48
N VAL A 228 9.10 -25.22 -0.56
CA VAL A 228 8.03 -25.54 -1.53
C VAL A 228 7.62 -27.00 -1.28
N ASP A 229 6.37 -27.20 -0.93
CA ASP A 229 5.80 -28.52 -0.71
C ASP A 229 5.62 -29.31 -2.03
N ALA A 230 5.29 -30.59 -1.93
CA ALA A 230 5.04 -31.46 -3.07
C ALA A 230 3.92 -30.92 -4.01
N ASP A 231 2.98 -30.15 -3.47
CA ASP A 231 1.89 -29.51 -4.21
C ASP A 231 2.30 -28.18 -4.85
N HIS A 232 3.60 -27.87 -4.91
CA HIS A 232 4.15 -26.60 -5.37
C HIS A 232 3.68 -25.36 -4.60
N ARG A 233 3.22 -25.55 -3.36
CA ARG A 233 2.86 -24.43 -2.47
C ARG A 233 4.06 -24.03 -1.65
N ALA A 234 4.40 -22.74 -1.74
CA ALA A 234 5.45 -22.18 -0.92
C ALA A 234 4.91 -21.83 0.48
N ARG A 235 5.63 -22.22 1.51
CA ARG A 235 5.33 -21.90 2.94
C ARG A 235 6.60 -21.60 3.72
N VAL A 236 6.44 -21.02 4.89
CA VAL A 236 7.53 -20.87 5.85
C VAL A 236 7.84 -22.22 6.50
N LYS A 237 9.12 -22.52 6.71
CA LYS A 237 9.56 -23.68 7.48
C LYS A 237 9.00 -23.61 8.91
N THR A 238 8.60 -24.74 9.45
CA THR A 238 8.29 -24.85 10.87
C THR A 238 9.56 -24.69 11.72
N PHE A 239 9.42 -24.44 13.01
CA PHE A 239 10.58 -24.33 13.89
C PHE A 239 11.45 -25.61 13.90
N GLY A 240 10.85 -26.79 13.87
CA GLY A 240 11.60 -28.06 13.78
C GLY A 240 12.36 -28.20 12.46
N GLU A 241 11.77 -27.78 11.32
CA GLU A 241 12.47 -27.75 10.03
C GLU A 241 13.60 -26.71 10.00
N PHE A 242 13.44 -25.61 10.73
CA PHE A 242 14.50 -24.63 10.91
C PHE A 242 15.67 -25.20 11.72
N GLU A 243 15.39 -25.89 12.84
CA GLU A 243 16.44 -26.55 13.63
C GLU A 243 17.14 -27.64 12.84
N ALA A 244 16.41 -28.45 12.07
CA ALA A 244 17.02 -29.42 11.14
C ALA A 244 17.91 -28.72 10.10
N TYR A 245 17.44 -27.63 9.51
CA TYR A 245 18.23 -26.85 8.55
C TYR A 245 19.55 -26.34 9.14
N LEU A 246 19.55 -25.86 10.39
CA LEU A 246 20.78 -25.41 11.07
C LEU A 246 21.79 -26.53 11.25
N VAL A 247 21.31 -27.78 11.42
CA VAL A 247 22.17 -28.98 11.52
C VAL A 247 22.71 -29.39 10.14
N ASP A 248 21.84 -29.37 9.13
CA ASP A 248 22.17 -29.85 7.77
C ASP A 248 23.04 -28.85 6.97
N SER A 249 22.93 -27.56 7.31
CA SER A 249 23.63 -26.47 6.61
C SER A 249 24.44 -25.60 7.59
N PRO A 250 25.41 -26.17 8.32
CA PRO A 250 26.14 -25.45 9.36
C PRO A 250 27.05 -24.33 8.82
N ASN A 251 27.33 -24.32 7.52
CA ASN A 251 28.21 -23.36 6.84
C ASN A 251 27.43 -22.31 6.01
N ASP A 252 26.13 -22.18 6.19
CA ASP A 252 25.37 -21.09 5.59
C ASP A 252 25.77 -19.76 6.24
N GLU A 253 26.53 -18.97 5.48
CA GLU A 253 27.12 -17.70 5.96
C GLU A 253 26.04 -16.73 6.44
N SER A 254 24.97 -16.55 5.67
CA SER A 254 23.88 -15.62 6.04
C SER A 254 23.20 -16.06 7.34
N MET A 255 22.95 -17.36 7.51
CA MET A 255 22.36 -17.90 8.72
C MET A 255 23.31 -17.79 9.91
N GLN A 256 24.61 -18.00 9.71
CA GLN A 256 25.60 -17.81 10.77
C GLN A 256 25.70 -16.34 11.19
N GLU A 257 25.53 -15.38 10.28
CA GLU A 257 25.53 -13.96 10.63
C GLU A 257 24.41 -13.60 11.60
N ILE A 258 23.19 -14.00 11.31
CA ILE A 258 22.07 -13.68 12.22
C ILE A 258 22.20 -14.44 13.56
N LEU A 259 22.65 -15.67 13.58
CA LEU A 259 22.91 -16.40 14.82
C LEU A 259 24.01 -15.69 15.64
N THR A 260 25.08 -15.24 15.00
CA THR A 260 26.16 -14.50 15.65
C THR A 260 25.66 -13.17 16.21
N LEU A 261 24.77 -12.47 15.50
CA LEU A 261 24.18 -11.21 15.96
C LEU A 261 23.45 -11.37 17.31
N PHE A 262 22.77 -12.51 17.50
CA PHE A 262 22.02 -12.80 18.73
C PHE A 262 22.83 -13.58 19.77
N THR A 263 23.92 -14.26 19.38
CA THR A 263 24.74 -15.02 20.33
C THR A 263 25.37 -14.11 21.36
N GLY A 264 25.18 -14.43 22.65
CA GLY A 264 25.68 -13.64 23.75
C GLY A 264 25.11 -12.20 23.76
N PHE A 265 23.96 -11.98 23.14
CA PHE A 265 23.36 -10.65 23.08
C PHE A 265 23.17 -10.08 24.47
N SER A 266 23.67 -8.86 24.63
CA SER A 266 23.39 -8.02 25.79
C SER A 266 23.01 -6.63 25.27
N PRO A 267 21.87 -6.07 25.73
CA PRO A 267 21.47 -4.72 25.30
C PRO A 267 22.51 -3.62 25.65
N VAL A 268 23.32 -3.82 26.68
CA VAL A 268 24.42 -2.92 27.01
C VAL A 268 25.59 -3.05 26.03
N GLY A 269 25.91 -4.30 25.64
CA GLY A 269 26.99 -4.60 24.69
C GLY A 269 26.60 -4.35 23.24
N ARG A 270 25.30 -4.40 22.92
CA ARG A 270 24.76 -4.21 21.56
C ARG A 270 23.55 -3.28 21.59
N PRO A 271 23.74 -1.99 21.90
CA PRO A 271 22.64 -1.05 22.11
C PRO A 271 21.81 -0.81 20.84
N VAL A 272 22.42 -0.79 19.66
CA VAL A 272 21.69 -0.61 18.39
C VAL A 272 20.78 -1.79 18.14
N LEU A 273 21.26 -3.04 18.33
CA LEU A 273 20.41 -4.24 18.19
C LEU A 273 19.26 -4.20 19.18
N ALA A 274 19.49 -3.80 20.42
CA ALA A 274 18.41 -3.65 21.41
C ALA A 274 17.33 -2.66 20.94
N ARG A 275 17.73 -1.56 20.34
CA ARG A 275 16.80 -0.56 19.78
C ARG A 275 16.06 -1.08 18.57
N LEU A 276 16.73 -1.79 17.66
CA LEU A 276 16.09 -2.47 16.55
C LEU A 276 15.01 -3.44 17.03
N LEU A 277 15.31 -4.24 18.05
CA LEU A 277 14.35 -5.19 18.61
C LEU A 277 13.12 -4.48 19.23
N VAL A 278 13.34 -3.36 19.93
CA VAL A 278 12.23 -2.55 20.44
C VAL A 278 11.43 -1.93 19.31
N ALA A 279 12.09 -1.41 18.28
CA ALA A 279 11.42 -0.90 17.09
C ALA A 279 10.57 -1.97 16.41
N GLN A 280 11.09 -3.18 16.28
CA GLN A 280 10.34 -4.33 15.73
C GLN A 280 9.13 -4.70 16.57
N ALA A 281 9.25 -4.69 17.89
CA ALA A 281 8.11 -4.94 18.78
C ALA A 281 7.01 -3.89 18.63
N VAL A 282 7.38 -2.61 18.50
CA VAL A 282 6.45 -1.52 18.21
C VAL A 282 5.78 -1.72 16.87
N MET A 283 6.54 -2.08 15.85
CA MET A 283 6.01 -2.33 14.50
C MET A 283 5.06 -3.53 14.48
N ALA A 284 5.45 -4.63 15.10
CA ALA A 284 4.58 -5.80 15.20
C ALA A 284 3.23 -5.42 15.85
N GLN A 285 3.27 -4.68 16.96
CA GLN A 285 2.05 -4.20 17.62
C GLN A 285 1.24 -3.25 16.74
N LEU A 286 1.89 -2.37 15.98
CA LEU A 286 1.22 -1.48 15.05
C LEU A 286 0.49 -2.26 13.95
N ILE A 287 1.15 -3.23 13.33
CA ILE A 287 0.55 -4.05 12.28
C ILE A 287 -0.63 -4.87 12.83
N LEU A 288 -0.46 -5.47 14.02
CA LEU A 288 -1.52 -6.20 14.71
C LEU A 288 -2.75 -5.33 14.99
N SER A 289 -2.56 -4.11 15.44
CA SER A 289 -3.65 -3.18 15.76
C SER A 289 -4.38 -2.66 14.52
N THR A 290 -3.69 -2.48 13.40
CA THR A 290 -4.32 -2.06 12.13
C THR A 290 -5.15 -3.18 11.50
N TYR A 291 -4.95 -4.42 11.92
CA TYR A 291 -5.67 -5.58 11.38
C TYR A 291 -7.14 -5.63 11.80
N GLY A 292 -7.47 -5.11 12.98
CA GLY A 292 -8.83 -5.15 13.54
C GLY A 292 -9.70 -3.92 13.28
N GLN A 293 -9.18 -2.87 12.63
CA GLN A 293 -9.89 -1.60 12.48
C GLN A 293 -9.71 -1.02 11.06
N GLU A 294 -10.75 -1.11 10.24
CA GLU A 294 -10.77 -0.51 8.89
C GLU A 294 -10.55 1.02 8.86
N THR A 295 -10.80 1.69 9.98
CA THR A 295 -10.67 3.15 10.13
C THR A 295 -9.28 3.64 10.54
N ALA A 296 -8.40 2.75 10.96
CA ALA A 296 -7.14 3.11 11.62
C ALA A 296 -6.05 3.67 10.67
N VAL A 297 -6.20 3.46 9.37
CA VAL A 297 -5.18 3.83 8.39
C VAL A 297 -4.99 5.34 8.23
N LYS A 298 -6.07 6.11 8.38
CA LYS A 298 -6.02 7.58 8.27
C LYS A 298 -5.37 8.27 9.48
N ASP A 299 -5.37 7.61 10.63
CA ASP A 299 -4.84 8.13 11.89
C ASP A 299 -3.60 7.36 12.37
N LEU A 300 -2.84 6.77 11.44
CA LEU A 300 -1.63 5.98 11.75
C LEU A 300 -0.66 6.66 12.74
N PRO A 301 -0.36 7.97 12.64
CA PRO A 301 0.47 8.66 13.62
C PRO A 301 -0.13 8.67 15.03
N LYS A 302 -1.44 8.89 15.17
CA LYS A 302 -2.12 8.88 16.47
C LYS A 302 -2.21 7.47 17.05
N LEU A 303 -2.44 6.48 16.19
CA LEU A 303 -2.44 5.07 16.58
C LEU A 303 -1.06 4.66 17.08
N LEU A 304 0.01 5.02 16.38
CA LEU A 304 1.38 4.79 16.80
C LEU A 304 1.66 5.43 18.17
N GLU A 305 1.27 6.67 18.35
CA GLU A 305 1.41 7.38 19.63
C GLU A 305 0.68 6.69 20.78
N SER A 306 -0.55 6.23 20.56
CA SER A 306 -1.34 5.53 21.57
C SER A 306 -0.76 4.16 21.94
N ILE A 307 -0.27 3.40 20.97
CA ILE A 307 0.33 2.07 21.17
C ILE A 307 1.65 2.21 21.90
N VAL A 308 2.46 3.15 21.50
CA VAL A 308 3.74 3.45 22.14
C VAL A 308 3.55 3.88 23.59
N ASN A 309 2.64 4.80 23.85
CA ASN A 309 2.37 5.29 25.21
C ASN A 309 1.83 4.20 26.14
N ALA A 310 1.00 3.28 25.63
CA ALA A 310 0.36 2.27 26.47
C ALA A 310 1.22 1.03 26.72
N GLN A 311 1.88 0.48 25.73
CA GLN A 311 2.52 -0.82 25.83
C GLN A 311 4.04 -0.76 25.76
N THR A 312 4.59 0.08 24.91
CA THR A 312 6.03 0.14 24.72
C THR A 312 6.73 0.88 25.87
N ALA A 313 6.02 1.82 26.53
CA ALA A 313 6.52 2.44 27.75
C ALA A 313 6.75 1.41 28.87
N LYS A 314 5.87 0.40 28.98
CA LYS A 314 6.07 -0.70 29.95
C LYS A 314 7.25 -1.60 29.59
N GLN A 315 7.47 -1.83 28.30
CA GLN A 315 8.60 -2.63 27.81
C GLN A 315 9.91 -1.86 27.98
N ALA A 316 9.95 -0.58 27.59
CA ALA A 316 11.10 0.28 27.80
C ALA A 316 11.48 0.39 29.28
N LEU A 317 10.50 0.53 30.18
CA LEU A 317 10.73 0.47 31.62
C LEU A 317 11.32 -0.86 32.08
N ALA A 318 10.90 -2.00 31.50
CA ALA A 318 11.47 -3.30 31.80
C ALA A 318 12.94 -3.40 31.36
N TRP A 319 13.28 -2.86 30.19
CA TRP A 319 14.64 -2.78 29.68
C TRP A 319 15.51 -1.84 30.55
N GLN A 320 15.00 -0.66 30.90
CA GLN A 320 15.71 0.29 31.78
C GLN A 320 15.98 -0.29 33.16
N LYS A 321 15.00 -0.97 33.78
CA LYS A 321 15.17 -1.63 35.08
C LYS A 321 16.21 -2.75 35.03
N GLY A 322 16.41 -3.38 33.86
CA GLY A 322 17.46 -4.35 33.62
C GLY A 322 18.85 -3.75 33.35
N LYS A 323 19.06 -2.47 33.58
CA LYS A 323 20.28 -1.73 33.19
C LYS A 323 20.54 -1.76 31.68
N VAL A 324 19.48 -1.84 30.90
CA VAL A 324 19.50 -1.90 29.45
C VAL A 324 19.28 -0.48 28.95
N CYS A 325 20.22 0.03 28.15
CA CYS A 325 20.02 1.26 27.40
C CYS A 325 18.94 1.02 26.33
N CYS A 326 17.69 1.02 26.75
CA CYS A 326 16.61 1.06 25.79
C CYS A 326 16.12 2.48 25.69
N ASP A 327 16.45 3.10 24.59
CA ASP A 327 16.04 4.44 24.33
C ASP A 327 14.75 4.44 23.51
N LEU A 328 13.63 4.34 24.23
CA LEU A 328 12.31 4.45 23.62
C LEU A 328 12.18 5.71 22.75
N PRO A 329 12.66 6.91 23.15
CA PRO A 329 12.68 8.08 22.29
C PRO A 329 13.38 7.86 20.95
N ILE A 330 14.46 7.11 20.91
CA ILE A 330 15.21 6.83 19.68
C ILE A 330 14.42 5.86 18.78
N ALA A 331 13.86 4.78 19.33
CA ALA A 331 12.99 3.88 18.59
C ALA A 331 11.79 4.64 18.00
N LEU A 332 11.21 5.58 18.76
CA LEU A 332 10.13 6.45 18.29
C LEU A 332 10.56 7.42 17.21
N ALA A 333 11.73 8.05 17.35
CA ALA A 333 12.27 8.95 16.33
C ALA A 333 12.54 8.20 15.02
N TYR A 334 13.11 6.99 15.11
CA TYR A 334 13.28 6.09 13.96
C TYR A 334 11.95 5.82 13.24
N TRP A 335 10.92 5.43 13.99
CA TRP A 335 9.60 5.17 13.42
C TRP A 335 8.96 6.41 12.82
N LYS A 336 9.06 7.56 13.48
CA LYS A 336 8.56 8.84 12.94
C LYS A 336 9.26 9.19 11.62
N LYS A 337 10.57 9.03 11.55
CA LYS A 337 11.35 9.24 10.32
C LYS A 337 10.83 8.32 9.21
N ARG A 338 10.64 7.04 9.48
CA ARG A 338 10.16 6.06 8.49
C ARG A 338 8.71 6.25 8.09
N LEU A 339 7.82 6.57 9.03
CA LEU A 339 6.40 6.81 8.74
C LEU A 339 6.15 8.09 7.95
N ASN A 340 6.96 9.13 8.14
CA ASN A 340 6.89 10.34 7.32
C ASN A 340 7.12 10.02 5.83
N TRP A 341 7.92 9.03 5.52
CA TRP A 341 8.08 8.55 4.15
C TRP A 341 6.81 7.88 3.60
N LEU A 342 6.07 7.14 4.41
CA LEU A 342 4.79 6.55 4.00
C LEU A 342 3.73 7.61 3.69
N GLN A 343 3.77 8.75 4.39
CA GLN A 343 2.83 9.85 4.19
C GLN A 343 3.18 10.72 2.98
N ALA A 344 4.46 10.77 2.58
CA ALA A 344 4.91 11.57 1.44
C ALA A 344 4.44 11.04 0.07
N GLY A 345 3.72 9.93 0.03
CA GLY A 345 3.06 9.37 -1.16
C GLY A 345 4.03 9.02 -2.31
N ASP A 346 3.82 7.92 -2.93
CA ASP A 346 4.32 7.51 -4.27
C ASP A 346 5.81 7.63 -4.66
N SER A 347 6.65 8.35 -3.95
CA SER A 347 8.09 8.47 -4.25
C SER A 347 8.91 7.20 -3.96
N TRP A 348 8.30 6.17 -3.39
CA TRP A 348 8.97 4.93 -3.02
C TRP A 348 9.26 3.99 -4.20
N ILE A 349 8.54 4.17 -5.29
CA ILE A 349 8.66 3.30 -6.48
C ILE A 349 9.80 3.78 -7.38
N GLU A 350 10.24 5.04 -7.25
CA GLU A 350 11.22 5.64 -8.15
C GLU A 350 12.68 5.62 -7.62
N THR A 351 12.92 5.24 -6.36
CA THR A 351 14.28 5.33 -5.78
C THR A 351 15.00 4.00 -5.56
N ASP A 352 14.35 2.86 -5.83
CA ASP A 352 14.95 1.54 -5.66
C ASP A 352 15.05 0.74 -6.98
N VAL A 353 15.28 1.40 -8.14
CA VAL A 353 15.66 0.76 -9.41
C VAL A 353 17.07 1.16 -9.77
#